data_ceeb42cbdcf617f2710672536011920f
#
_entry.id   ceeb42cbdcf617f2710672536011920f
#
_cell.length_a   1.000
_cell.length_b   1.000
_cell.length_c   1.000
_cell.angle_alpha   90.00
_cell.angle_beta   90.00
_cell.angle_gamma   90.00
#
_symmetry.space_group_name_H-M   'P 1'
#
loop_
_entity.id
_entity.type
_entity.pdbx_description
1 polymer ?
#
loop_
_entity_poly.entity_id
_entity_poly.type
_entity_poly.pdbx_seq_one_letter_code
_entity_poly.pdbx_strand_id
1 'polypeptide(L)'
;MPGGSDNLVGDREVLASIRNNLLKKGVDYVDWNVDSGDATAISVATDIIEDNVSSGGCKYQVEVLLMHDLDNKNTTTEALDTIINEYKVMGYKFKTLSEMEPWEKQYLENIRVINRR
;
A
#
# COMPACT_ATOMS: atom_id res chain seq x y z
N MET A 1 9.66 0.80 -1.74
CA MET A 1 10.78 1.34 -0.92
C MET A 1 10.46 1.12 0.55
N PRO A 2 11.38 0.61 1.34
CA PRO A 2 11.15 0.43 2.78
C PRO A 2 10.76 1.75 3.46
N GLY A 3 9.69 1.72 4.23
CA GLY A 3 9.15 2.93 4.90
C GLY A 3 8.41 3.90 3.98
N GLY A 4 8.25 3.57 2.72
CA GLY A 4 7.65 4.44 1.70
C GLY A 4 8.67 5.30 0.97
N SER A 5 8.25 5.87 -0.16
CA SER A 5 9.12 6.67 -1.04
C SER A 5 9.45 8.06 -0.48
N ASP A 6 8.71 8.49 0.52
CA ASP A 6 8.85 9.80 1.17
C ASP A 6 8.76 9.64 2.70
N ASN A 7 9.54 8.70 3.25
CA ASN A 7 9.54 8.46 4.68
C ASN A 7 10.25 9.62 5.44
N LEU A 8 9.87 9.79 6.71
CA LEU A 8 10.38 10.86 7.55
C LEU A 8 11.73 10.52 8.24
N VAL A 9 12.20 9.30 8.10
CA VAL A 9 13.43 8.80 8.75
C VAL A 9 14.66 9.04 7.88
N GLY A 10 14.49 8.96 6.56
CA GLY A 10 15.56 9.15 5.59
C GLY A 10 15.86 10.63 5.32
N ASP A 11 17.10 10.91 4.96
CA ASP A 11 17.49 12.22 4.45
C ASP A 11 16.78 12.52 3.14
N ARG A 12 16.19 13.72 3.01
CA ARG A 12 15.37 14.11 1.86
C ARG A 12 16.13 14.09 0.54
N GLU A 13 17.40 14.53 0.55
CA GLU A 13 18.22 14.57 -0.66
C GLU A 13 18.61 13.16 -1.09
N VAL A 14 18.92 12.29 -0.14
CA VAL A 14 19.21 10.88 -0.40
C VAL A 14 17.98 10.17 -0.97
N LEU A 15 16.81 10.36 -0.37
CA LEU A 15 15.56 9.77 -0.87
C LEU A 15 15.24 10.26 -2.27
N ALA A 16 15.38 11.55 -2.55
CA ALA A 16 15.17 12.11 -3.87
C ALA A 16 16.15 11.51 -4.90
N SER A 17 17.41 11.34 -4.51
CA SER A 17 18.41 10.70 -5.36
C SER A 17 18.06 9.24 -5.67
N ILE A 18 17.60 8.48 -4.68
CA ILE A 18 17.15 7.09 -4.87
C ILE A 18 15.98 7.04 -5.85
N ARG A 19 14.94 7.86 -5.64
CA ARG A 19 13.79 7.91 -6.55
C ARG A 19 14.20 8.22 -7.99
N ASN A 20 15.02 9.25 -8.17
CA ASN A 20 15.51 9.64 -9.48
C ASN A 20 16.31 8.53 -10.17
N ASN A 21 17.15 7.84 -9.42
CA ASN A 21 17.95 6.73 -9.96
C ASN A 21 17.08 5.54 -10.36
N LEU A 22 16.04 5.22 -9.59
CA LEU A 22 15.08 4.18 -9.95
C LEU A 22 14.39 4.51 -11.28
N LEU A 23 13.87 5.73 -11.40
CA LEU A 23 13.17 6.17 -12.61
C LEU A 23 14.09 6.19 -13.83
N LYS A 24 15.35 6.64 -13.68
CA LYS A 24 16.36 6.59 -14.77
C LYS A 24 16.64 5.17 -15.24
N LYS A 25 16.52 4.18 -14.36
CA LYS A 25 16.69 2.76 -14.68
C LYS A 25 15.40 2.10 -15.19
N GLY A 26 14.31 2.84 -15.31
CA GLY A 26 13.01 2.30 -15.71
C GLY A 26 12.36 1.44 -14.64
N VAL A 27 12.69 1.66 -13.38
CA VAL A 27 12.12 0.93 -12.24
C VAL A 27 11.10 1.81 -11.54
N ASP A 28 9.84 1.36 -11.54
CA ASP A 28 8.79 2.01 -10.77
C ASP A 28 8.94 1.70 -9.28
N TYR A 29 8.50 2.63 -8.43
CA TYR A 29 8.33 2.38 -7.01
C TYR A 29 6.90 2.66 -6.59
N VAL A 30 6.38 1.86 -5.67
CA VAL A 30 4.97 1.85 -5.29
C VAL A 30 4.85 2.15 -3.80
N ASP A 31 4.01 3.10 -3.47
CA ASP A 31 3.56 3.38 -2.12
C ASP A 31 2.14 2.81 -1.93
N TRP A 32 1.36 3.37 -1.05
CA TRP A 32 0.00 2.92 -0.73
C TRP A 32 -0.95 4.10 -0.55
N ASN A 33 -2.24 3.86 -0.71
CA ASN A 33 -3.30 4.82 -0.41
C ASN A 33 -4.27 4.32 0.67
N VAL A 34 -4.11 3.08 1.11
CA VAL A 34 -4.84 2.54 2.27
C VAL A 34 -3.84 1.92 3.23
N ASP A 35 -3.90 2.28 4.50
CA ASP A 35 -3.03 1.73 5.55
C ASP A 35 -3.87 0.91 6.53
N SER A 36 -3.50 -0.35 6.74
CA SER A 36 -4.15 -1.22 7.73
C SER A 36 -3.88 -0.81 9.16
N GLY A 37 -2.83 -0.01 9.40
CA GLY A 37 -2.39 0.36 10.74
C GLY A 37 -1.77 -0.78 11.53
N ASP A 38 -1.43 -1.89 10.90
CA ASP A 38 -0.90 -3.08 11.58
C ASP A 38 0.53 -2.89 12.12
N ALA A 39 1.20 -1.82 11.74
CA ALA A 39 2.54 -1.48 12.22
C ALA A 39 2.55 -0.45 13.35
N THR A 40 1.39 -0.01 13.86
CA THR A 40 1.31 0.98 14.96
C THR A 40 1.73 0.42 16.31
N ALA A 41 1.78 -0.90 16.43
CA ALA A 41 2.28 -1.63 17.60
C ALA A 41 2.90 -2.95 17.15
N ILE A 42 3.56 -3.67 18.05
CA ILE A 42 4.12 -5.01 17.79
C ILE A 42 3.01 -5.94 17.29
N SER A 43 1.83 -5.91 17.94
CA SER A 43 0.64 -6.60 17.51
C SER A 43 -0.56 -5.68 17.66
N VAL A 44 -1.36 -5.57 16.61
CA VAL A 44 -2.62 -4.81 16.58
C VAL A 44 -3.78 -5.78 16.52
N ALA A 45 -4.84 -5.57 17.30
CA ALA A 45 -5.99 -6.46 17.33
C ALA A 45 -6.64 -6.60 15.93
N THR A 46 -7.11 -7.79 15.60
CA THR A 46 -7.70 -8.14 14.30
C THR A 46 -8.84 -7.19 13.91
N ASP A 47 -9.75 -6.90 14.84
CA ASP A 47 -10.89 -6.00 14.63
C ASP A 47 -10.46 -4.55 14.35
N ILE A 48 -9.38 -4.09 14.97
CA ILE A 48 -8.83 -2.75 14.71
C ILE A 48 -8.24 -2.68 13.30
N ILE A 49 -7.53 -3.71 12.86
CA ILE A 49 -6.99 -3.78 11.48
C ILE A 49 -8.15 -3.76 10.48
N GLU A 50 -9.18 -4.57 10.70
CA GLU A 50 -10.37 -4.61 9.85
C GLU A 50 -11.08 -3.25 9.80
N ASP A 51 -11.27 -2.59 10.93
CA ASP A 51 -11.88 -1.27 11.01
C ASP A 51 -11.06 -0.19 10.30
N ASN A 52 -9.75 -0.22 10.42
CA ASN A 52 -8.86 0.72 9.73
C ASN A 52 -8.99 0.58 8.22
N VAL A 53 -9.04 -0.64 7.71
CA VAL A 53 -9.20 -0.91 6.27
C VAL A 53 -10.61 -0.52 5.81
N SER A 54 -11.65 -0.85 6.57
CA SER A 54 -13.03 -0.48 6.24
C SER A 54 -13.24 1.03 6.20
N SER A 55 -12.63 1.77 7.12
CA SER A 55 -12.75 3.23 7.17
C SER A 55 -11.87 3.96 6.17
N GLY A 56 -10.71 3.42 5.83
CA GLY A 56 -9.75 4.02 4.90
C GLY A 56 -9.88 3.55 3.47
N GLY A 57 -10.40 2.35 3.26
CA GLY A 57 -10.49 1.69 1.96
C GLY A 57 -11.83 1.86 1.26
N CYS A 58 -11.94 1.24 0.08
CA CYS A 58 -13.13 1.28 -0.79
C CYS A 58 -13.55 2.70 -1.19
N LYS A 59 -12.60 3.60 -1.32
CA LYS A 59 -12.80 5.02 -1.67
C LYS A 59 -12.22 5.40 -3.02
N TYR A 60 -11.24 4.64 -3.50
CA TYR A 60 -10.51 4.92 -4.73
C TYR A 60 -10.81 3.88 -5.79
N GLN A 61 -10.67 4.25 -7.06
CA GLN A 61 -10.86 3.29 -8.17
C GLN A 61 -9.80 2.20 -8.16
N VAL A 62 -8.59 2.53 -7.78
CA VAL A 62 -7.48 1.58 -7.60
C VAL A 62 -6.88 1.80 -6.23
N GLU A 63 -6.73 0.73 -5.46
CA GLU A 63 -6.20 0.79 -4.11
C GLU A 63 -4.97 -0.10 -3.94
N VAL A 64 -4.01 0.42 -3.22
CA VAL A 64 -2.83 -0.31 -2.74
C VAL A 64 -2.87 -0.29 -1.22
N LEU A 65 -3.13 -1.43 -0.62
CA LEU A 65 -3.25 -1.60 0.83
C LEU A 65 -1.90 -2.03 1.43
N LEU A 66 -1.44 -1.29 2.42
CA LEU A 66 -0.24 -1.63 3.18
C LEU A 66 -0.57 -2.56 4.35
N MET A 67 0.09 -3.69 4.37
CA MET A 67 0.08 -4.68 5.46
C MET A 67 1.48 -5.27 5.64
N HIS A 68 1.72 -5.90 6.78
CA HIS A 68 3.00 -6.54 7.09
C HIS A 68 2.84 -8.03 7.38
N ASP A 69 3.84 -8.83 7.01
CA ASP A 69 3.84 -10.29 7.12
C ASP A 69 4.93 -10.85 8.05
N LEU A 70 5.41 -10.03 8.99
CA LEU A 70 6.39 -10.47 9.97
C LEU A 70 5.82 -11.57 10.88
N ASP A 71 6.69 -12.38 11.48
CA ASP A 71 6.31 -13.52 12.33
C ASP A 71 5.36 -13.15 13.48
N ASN A 72 5.44 -11.90 13.98
CA ASN A 72 4.57 -11.41 15.05
C ASN A 72 3.28 -10.74 14.56
N LYS A 73 2.98 -10.83 13.25
CA LYS A 73 1.78 -10.22 12.63
C LYS A 73 0.66 -11.23 12.39
N ASN A 74 0.39 -12.10 13.37
CA ASN A 74 -0.66 -13.12 13.28
C ASN A 74 -2.06 -12.53 13.11
N THR A 75 -2.33 -11.39 13.77
CA THR A 75 -3.62 -10.70 13.66
C THR A 75 -3.84 -10.08 12.29
N THR A 76 -2.78 -9.66 11.61
CA THR A 76 -2.83 -9.24 10.20
C THR A 76 -3.29 -10.39 9.31
N THR A 77 -2.71 -11.58 9.49
CA THR A 77 -3.09 -12.77 8.74
C THR A 77 -4.54 -13.18 9.03
N GLU A 78 -4.98 -13.09 10.29
CA GLU A 78 -6.37 -13.38 10.68
C GLU A 78 -7.37 -12.41 10.06
N ALA A 79 -7.01 -11.12 9.92
CA ALA A 79 -7.86 -10.09 9.33
C ALA A 79 -7.98 -10.22 7.80
N LEU A 80 -7.05 -10.89 7.14
CA LEU A 80 -6.91 -10.87 5.69
C LEU A 80 -8.13 -11.40 4.96
N ASP A 81 -8.71 -12.52 5.41
CA ASP A 81 -9.89 -13.11 4.76
C ASP A 81 -11.10 -12.15 4.79
N THR A 82 -11.35 -11.51 5.92
CA THR A 82 -12.41 -10.52 6.06
C THR A 82 -12.17 -9.33 5.14
N ILE A 83 -10.95 -8.81 5.09
CA ILE A 83 -10.58 -7.69 4.23
C ILE A 83 -10.78 -8.03 2.76
N ILE A 84 -10.30 -9.19 2.31
CA ILE A 84 -10.46 -9.66 0.93
C ILE A 84 -11.93 -9.77 0.57
N ASN A 85 -12.75 -10.34 1.44
CA ASN A 85 -14.19 -10.51 1.21
C ASN A 85 -14.91 -9.15 1.14
N GLU A 86 -14.57 -8.20 1.99
CA GLU A 86 -15.13 -6.85 1.95
C GLU A 86 -14.85 -6.15 0.61
N TYR A 87 -13.60 -6.20 0.14
CA TYR A 87 -13.24 -5.64 -1.17
C TYR A 87 -13.98 -6.31 -2.31
N LYS A 88 -14.13 -7.64 -2.29
CA LYS A 88 -14.89 -8.37 -3.30
C LYS A 88 -16.37 -7.99 -3.32
N VAL A 89 -16.98 -7.84 -2.14
CA VAL A 89 -18.38 -7.39 -2.02
C VAL A 89 -18.57 -5.99 -2.60
N MET A 90 -17.59 -5.12 -2.43
CA MET A 90 -17.60 -3.76 -3.00
C MET A 90 -17.26 -3.70 -4.50
N GLY A 91 -17.01 -4.85 -5.14
CA GLY A 91 -16.78 -4.95 -6.57
C GLY A 91 -15.32 -4.83 -7.01
N TYR A 92 -14.37 -4.78 -6.08
CA TYR A 92 -12.95 -4.73 -6.41
C TYR A 92 -12.44 -6.09 -6.90
N LYS A 93 -11.52 -6.05 -7.85
CA LYS A 93 -10.73 -7.20 -8.30
C LYS A 93 -9.31 -7.08 -7.80
N PHE A 94 -8.74 -8.20 -7.39
CA PHE A 94 -7.33 -8.26 -6.99
C PHE A 94 -6.46 -8.54 -8.20
N LYS A 95 -5.37 -7.79 -8.33
CA LYS A 95 -4.39 -7.93 -9.41
C LYS A 95 -2.98 -7.93 -8.85
N THR A 96 -2.07 -8.62 -9.53
CA THR A 96 -0.64 -8.43 -9.32
C THR A 96 -0.17 -7.15 -10.02
N LEU A 97 1.01 -6.67 -9.67
CA LEU A 97 1.58 -5.48 -10.33
C LEU A 97 1.78 -5.70 -11.83
N SER A 98 2.11 -6.94 -12.23
CA SER A 98 2.30 -7.29 -13.64
C SER A 98 0.99 -7.31 -14.46
N GLU A 99 -0.16 -7.48 -13.80
CA GLU A 99 -1.48 -7.46 -14.43
C GLU A 99 -2.07 -6.05 -14.52
N MET A 100 -1.39 -5.06 -13.96
CA MET A 100 -1.87 -3.67 -13.93
C MET A 100 -1.94 -3.10 -15.35
N GLU A 101 -3.10 -2.55 -15.70
CA GLU A 101 -3.32 -1.89 -16.99
C GLU A 101 -2.75 -0.46 -17.01
N PRO A 102 -2.44 0.10 -18.21
CA PRO A 102 -1.88 1.46 -18.31
C PRO A 102 -2.72 2.54 -17.62
N TRP A 103 -4.05 2.47 -17.67
CA TRP A 103 -4.93 3.43 -17.01
C TRP A 103 -4.86 3.33 -15.48
N GLU A 104 -4.69 2.12 -14.95
CA GLU A 104 -4.54 1.88 -13.52
C GLU A 104 -3.22 2.48 -13.00
N LYS A 105 -2.14 2.27 -13.74
CA LYS A 105 -0.85 2.90 -13.43
C LYS A 105 -0.95 4.42 -13.46
N GLN A 106 -1.55 4.97 -14.51
CA GLN A 106 -1.73 6.43 -14.65
C GLN A 106 -2.56 7.00 -13.50
N TYR A 107 -3.64 6.31 -13.12
CA TYR A 107 -4.45 6.70 -11.98
C TYR A 107 -3.63 6.76 -10.69
N LEU A 108 -2.84 5.71 -10.41
CA LEU A 108 -1.99 5.63 -9.21
C LEU A 108 -0.86 6.66 -9.23
N GLU A 109 -0.32 7.00 -10.39
CA GLU A 109 0.64 8.10 -10.54
C GLU A 109 -0.02 9.45 -10.22
N ASN A 110 -1.22 9.68 -10.72
CA ASN A 110 -1.96 10.93 -10.50
C ASN A 110 -2.29 11.18 -9.03
N ILE A 111 -2.60 10.13 -8.27
CA ILE A 111 -2.86 10.22 -6.82
C ILE A 111 -1.61 9.99 -5.98
N ARG A 112 -0.43 9.95 -6.59
CA ARG A 112 0.88 9.88 -5.93
C ARG A 112 1.12 8.59 -5.15
N VAL A 113 0.62 7.47 -5.65
CA VAL A 113 0.89 6.12 -5.12
C VAL A 113 2.04 5.45 -5.88
N ILE A 114 2.12 5.66 -7.19
CA ILE A 114 3.25 5.19 -8.01
C ILE A 114 4.13 6.38 -8.39
N ASN A 115 5.44 6.22 -8.30
CA ASN A 115 6.46 7.19 -8.73
C ASN A 115 6.26 8.59 -8.10
N ARG A 116 5.86 8.61 -6.84
CA ARG A 116 5.67 9.85 -6.06
C ARG A 116 6.97 10.65 -5.98
N ARG A 117 6.88 11.93 -6.27
CA ARG A 117 7.99 12.89 -6.21
C ARG A 117 7.79 13.97 -5.16
#